data_154c794b012e6322d47452eb744c36dc
#
_entry.id   154c794b012e6322d47452eb744c36dc
#
_cell.length_a   1.000
_cell.length_b   1.000
_cell.length_c   1.000
_cell.angle_alpha   90.00
_cell.angle_beta   90.00
_cell.angle_gamma   90.00
#
_symmetry.space_group_name_H-M   'P 1'
#
loop_
_entity.id
_entity.type
_entity.pdbx_description
1 polymer ?
#
loop_
_entity_poly.entity_id
_entity_poly.type
_entity_poly.pdbx_seq_one_letter_code
_entity_poly.pdbx_strand_id
1 'polypeptide(L)'
;MSGNIDVATFVKALSIPTDETYRGDCPVCHRKNTFNVTSTLGRLLYNCYHADCTVGGTTKTGHLIQASSRTKNQTPQKVDLSVYNKQWVGLDRSQRVVDYLKSVQAYHAYKNRFANIRYDVKEDRCVFLVYKDKTLVDAVGRSLTNSKPKWKRYASSRVPFVTANDSSYLVIVEDCASACALTISGVRGMALMGTNLLTEYLK
;
A
#
# COMPACT_ATOMS: atom_id res chain seq x y z
N MET A 1 14.46 -12.18 -37.33
CA MET A 1 15.33 -13.00 -36.45
C MET A 1 15.07 -12.53 -35.02
N SER A 2 14.21 -13.24 -34.30
CA SER A 2 13.87 -12.91 -32.92
C SER A 2 14.90 -13.60 -32.04
N GLY A 3 15.95 -12.88 -31.66
CA GLY A 3 16.93 -13.37 -30.71
C GLY A 3 16.26 -13.62 -29.38
N ASN A 4 16.36 -14.84 -28.88
CA ASN A 4 15.83 -15.23 -27.59
C ASN A 4 16.62 -14.48 -26.50
N ILE A 5 16.07 -13.38 -25.98
CA ILE A 5 16.74 -12.57 -24.95
C ILE A 5 16.73 -13.39 -23.67
N ASP A 6 17.90 -13.75 -23.17
CA ASP A 6 18.02 -14.29 -21.82
C ASP A 6 17.72 -13.19 -20.79
N VAL A 7 16.47 -13.18 -20.32
CA VAL A 7 15.97 -12.20 -19.37
C VAL A 7 16.77 -12.21 -18.07
N ALA A 8 17.29 -13.36 -17.63
CA ALA A 8 18.08 -13.47 -16.41
C ALA A 8 19.43 -12.72 -16.57
N THR A 9 20.07 -12.85 -17.73
CA THR A 9 21.30 -12.10 -18.05
C THR A 9 21.02 -10.59 -18.15
N PHE A 10 19.93 -10.19 -18.81
CA PHE A 10 19.52 -8.79 -18.87
C PHE A 10 19.32 -8.19 -17.47
N VAL A 11 18.58 -8.90 -16.59
CA VAL A 11 18.27 -8.45 -15.22
C VAL A 11 19.55 -8.32 -14.38
N LYS A 12 20.53 -9.22 -14.53
CA LYS A 12 21.82 -9.13 -13.83
C LYS A 12 22.63 -7.90 -14.28
N ALA A 13 22.55 -7.55 -15.56
CA ALA A 13 23.26 -6.41 -16.11
C ALA A 13 22.74 -5.05 -15.60
N LEU A 14 21.50 -4.99 -15.07
CA LEU A 14 20.92 -3.76 -14.50
C LEU A 14 21.61 -3.29 -13.21
N SER A 15 22.43 -4.13 -12.57
CA SER A 15 23.24 -3.80 -11.37
C SER A 15 22.45 -3.07 -10.26
N ILE A 16 21.24 -3.55 -9.97
CA ILE A 16 20.30 -2.90 -9.02
C ILE A 16 20.82 -3.12 -7.59
N PRO A 17 21.00 -2.05 -6.79
CA PRO A 17 21.37 -2.15 -5.38
C PRO A 17 20.38 -2.99 -4.58
N THR A 18 20.84 -3.62 -3.49
CA THR A 18 19.97 -4.40 -2.60
C THR A 18 18.88 -3.51 -1.99
N ASP A 19 17.66 -4.05 -1.91
CA ASP A 19 16.45 -3.37 -1.44
C ASP A 19 15.94 -2.25 -2.37
N GLU A 20 16.46 -2.17 -3.60
CA GLU A 20 15.96 -1.25 -4.61
C GLU A 20 15.14 -1.96 -5.70
N THR A 21 14.36 -1.17 -6.41
CA THR A 21 13.49 -1.63 -7.48
C THR A 21 13.72 -0.81 -8.74
N TYR A 22 13.97 -1.52 -9.85
CA TYR A 22 14.00 -0.95 -11.18
C TYR A 22 12.64 -1.12 -11.86
N ARG A 23 12.19 -0.12 -12.59
CA ARG A 23 11.02 -0.20 -13.46
C ARG A 23 11.36 0.38 -14.84
N GLY A 24 11.06 -0.39 -15.88
CA GLY A 24 11.37 0.01 -17.25
C GLY A 24 10.59 -0.79 -18.28
N ASP A 25 11.07 -0.72 -19.51
CA ASP A 25 10.46 -1.40 -20.65
C ASP A 25 10.78 -2.90 -20.61
N CYS A 26 9.80 -3.74 -20.97
CA CYS A 26 10.00 -5.17 -20.96
C CYS A 26 10.95 -5.59 -22.10
N PRO A 27 12.02 -6.36 -21.83
CA PRO A 27 12.97 -6.78 -22.85
C PRO A 27 12.38 -7.77 -23.87
N VAL A 28 11.23 -8.39 -23.54
CA VAL A 28 10.60 -9.41 -24.40
C VAL A 28 9.41 -8.85 -25.17
N CYS A 29 8.43 -8.22 -24.48
CA CYS A 29 7.25 -7.68 -25.15
C CYS A 29 7.37 -6.19 -25.54
N HIS A 30 8.47 -5.54 -25.20
CA HIS A 30 8.81 -4.16 -25.51
C HIS A 30 7.77 -3.11 -25.04
N ARG A 31 6.85 -3.49 -24.15
CA ARG A 31 5.88 -2.55 -23.58
C ARG A 31 6.55 -1.64 -22.55
N LYS A 32 6.29 -0.35 -22.69
CA LYS A 32 6.88 0.71 -21.85
C LYS A 32 6.43 0.59 -20.40
N ASN A 33 7.40 0.69 -19.47
CA ASN A 33 7.18 0.73 -18.02
C ASN A 33 6.38 -0.45 -17.44
N THR A 34 6.40 -1.61 -18.09
CA THR A 34 5.71 -2.82 -17.61
C THR A 34 6.61 -3.82 -16.91
N PHE A 35 7.91 -3.67 -17.01
CA PHE A 35 8.89 -4.59 -16.45
C PHE A 35 9.43 -4.06 -15.13
N ASN A 36 9.33 -4.86 -14.09
CA ASN A 36 9.79 -4.54 -12.74
C ASN A 36 10.84 -5.55 -12.29
N VAL A 37 11.92 -5.06 -11.68
CA VAL A 37 12.95 -5.90 -11.06
C VAL A 37 13.20 -5.41 -9.65
N THR A 38 13.06 -6.27 -8.67
CA THR A 38 13.33 -5.96 -7.26
C THR A 38 14.56 -6.74 -6.81
N SER A 39 15.54 -6.02 -6.29
CA SER A 39 16.72 -6.61 -5.66
C SER A 39 16.44 -6.88 -4.19
N THR A 40 16.58 -8.14 -3.79
CA THR A 40 16.49 -8.57 -2.39
C THR A 40 17.75 -9.36 -2.04
N LEU A 41 17.95 -9.70 -0.79
CA LEU A 41 19.11 -10.42 -0.25
C LEU A 41 19.58 -11.55 -1.19
N GLY A 42 20.52 -11.25 -2.10
CA GLY A 42 21.15 -12.21 -3.00
C GLY A 42 20.31 -12.67 -4.18
N ARG A 43 19.14 -12.07 -4.41
CA ARG A 43 18.24 -12.43 -5.52
C ARG A 43 17.67 -11.20 -6.21
N LEU A 44 17.45 -11.33 -7.52
CA LEU A 44 16.70 -10.38 -8.32
C LEU A 44 15.38 -11.07 -8.71
N LEU A 45 14.25 -10.50 -8.26
CA LEU A 45 12.92 -10.93 -8.65
C LEU A 45 12.45 -10.03 -9.77
N TYR A 46 11.95 -10.58 -10.86
CA TYR A 46 11.48 -9.80 -11.99
C TYR A 46 10.14 -10.28 -12.52
N ASN A 47 9.33 -9.35 -13.01
CA ASN A 47 8.03 -9.63 -13.58
C ASN A 47 7.62 -8.57 -14.59
N CYS A 48 6.93 -8.98 -15.66
CA CYS A 48 6.24 -8.08 -16.57
C CYS A 48 4.75 -8.02 -16.21
N TYR A 49 4.20 -6.82 -16.06
CA TYR A 49 2.79 -6.60 -15.74
C TYR A 49 1.89 -6.44 -16.97
N HIS A 50 2.40 -6.71 -18.19
CA HIS A 50 1.57 -6.75 -19.38
C HIS A 50 0.80 -8.08 -19.44
N ALA A 51 -0.51 -8.03 -19.67
CA ALA A 51 -1.40 -9.19 -19.56
C ALA A 51 -0.99 -10.37 -20.44
N ASP A 52 -0.47 -10.09 -21.65
CA ASP A 52 -0.06 -11.12 -22.61
C ASP A 52 1.42 -11.50 -22.50
N CYS A 53 2.13 -11.04 -21.46
CA CYS A 53 3.54 -11.32 -21.29
C CYS A 53 3.77 -12.23 -20.10
N THR A 54 4.33 -13.40 -20.34
CA THR A 54 4.61 -14.42 -19.32
C THR A 54 5.98 -14.26 -18.67
N VAL A 55 6.68 -13.15 -18.93
CA VAL A 55 8.02 -12.92 -18.37
C VAL A 55 7.95 -12.66 -16.88
N GLY A 56 8.50 -13.57 -16.10
CA GLY A 56 8.67 -13.45 -14.66
C GLY A 56 9.61 -14.50 -14.15
N GLY A 57 10.24 -14.24 -13.01
CA GLY A 57 11.17 -15.20 -12.43
C GLY A 57 12.08 -14.62 -11.37
N THR A 58 13.06 -15.42 -11.00
CA THR A 58 14.07 -15.10 -9.99
C THR A 58 15.44 -15.51 -10.47
N THR A 59 16.44 -14.65 -10.29
CA THR A 59 17.85 -15.03 -10.53
C THR A 59 18.71 -14.64 -9.34
N LYS A 60 19.82 -15.36 -9.11
CA LYS A 60 20.78 -15.01 -8.04
C LYS A 60 21.65 -13.83 -8.51
N THR A 61 21.91 -12.89 -7.64
CA THR A 61 22.95 -11.88 -7.85
C THR A 61 24.30 -12.58 -7.73
N GLY A 62 25.20 -12.39 -8.71
CA GLY A 62 26.56 -12.99 -8.67
C GLY A 62 27.48 -12.40 -7.60
N HIS A 63 27.07 -11.39 -6.89
CA HIS A 63 27.84 -10.80 -5.79
C HIS A 63 27.53 -11.56 -4.50
N LEU A 64 28.57 -12.15 -3.90
CA LEU A 64 28.56 -12.49 -2.48
C LEU A 64 28.28 -11.22 -1.71
N ILE A 65 27.07 -11.11 -1.18
CA ILE A 65 26.73 -10.02 -0.28
C ILE A 65 27.56 -10.22 0.96
N GLN A 66 28.58 -9.38 1.13
CA GLN A 66 28.94 -9.02 2.49
C GLN A 66 27.65 -8.49 3.10
N ALA A 67 27.08 -9.25 4.01
CA ALA A 67 25.97 -8.81 4.83
C ALA A 67 26.47 -7.53 5.53
N SER A 68 26.27 -6.38 4.89
CA SER A 68 26.24 -5.16 5.65
C SER A 68 25.07 -5.38 6.59
N SER A 69 25.40 -5.62 7.83
CA SER A 69 24.50 -5.66 8.96
C SER A 69 23.86 -4.26 9.10
N ARG A 70 23.04 -3.89 8.13
CA ARG A 70 21.97 -2.94 8.39
C ARG A 70 20.99 -3.71 9.28
N THR A 71 21.35 -3.76 10.54
CA THR A 71 20.44 -3.98 11.63
C THR A 71 19.26 -3.02 11.41
N LYS A 72 18.22 -3.51 10.70
CA LYS A 72 16.88 -2.93 10.79
C LYS A 72 16.31 -3.28 12.17
N ASN A 73 17.09 -3.03 13.22
CA ASN A 73 16.61 -2.77 14.56
C ASN A 73 16.25 -1.28 14.67
N GLN A 74 15.59 -0.73 13.67
CA GLN A 74 14.69 0.36 13.95
C GLN A 74 13.45 -0.30 14.54
N THR A 75 13.44 -0.44 15.84
CA THR A 75 12.19 -0.45 16.61
C THR A 75 11.31 0.58 15.92
N PRO A 76 10.09 0.21 15.44
CA PRO A 76 9.25 1.17 14.76
C PRO A 76 9.12 2.37 15.69
N GLN A 77 9.73 3.50 15.32
CA GLN A 77 9.61 4.72 16.09
C GLN A 77 8.11 4.97 16.20
N LYS A 78 7.61 4.97 17.43
CA LYS A 78 6.21 5.25 17.70
C LYS A 78 5.96 6.69 17.27
N VAL A 79 5.51 6.85 16.03
CA VAL A 79 5.19 8.17 15.49
C VAL A 79 4.06 8.71 16.34
N ASP A 80 4.29 9.85 16.96
CA ASP A 80 3.26 10.54 17.72
C ASP A 80 2.24 11.15 16.75
N LEU A 81 1.13 10.45 16.57
CA LEU A 81 0.04 10.91 15.70
C LEU A 81 -0.66 12.16 16.24
N SER A 82 -0.41 12.55 17.50
CA SER A 82 -0.98 13.78 18.10
C SER A 82 -0.50 15.04 17.38
N VAL A 83 0.69 14.99 16.77
CA VAL A 83 1.25 16.08 15.94
C VAL A 83 0.30 16.43 14.79
N TYR A 84 -0.45 15.47 14.28
CA TYR A 84 -1.38 15.65 13.16
C TYR A 84 -2.79 16.08 13.59
N ASN A 85 -3.15 15.96 14.88
CA ASN A 85 -4.50 16.26 15.36
C ASN A 85 -4.98 17.68 15.00
N LYS A 86 -4.08 18.65 14.96
CA LYS A 86 -4.41 20.04 14.56
C LYS A 86 -4.67 20.19 13.06
N GLN A 87 -4.21 19.24 12.25
CA GLN A 87 -4.35 19.26 10.79
C GLN A 87 -5.57 18.44 10.34
N TRP A 88 -6.04 17.52 11.18
CA TRP A 88 -7.15 16.63 10.88
C TRP A 88 -8.44 17.15 11.47
N VAL A 89 -9.35 17.54 10.62
CA VAL A 89 -10.65 18.10 11.00
C VAL A 89 -11.78 17.14 10.62
N GLY A 90 -12.99 17.45 11.10
CA GLY A 90 -14.19 16.72 10.69
C GLY A 90 -14.49 16.92 9.20
N LEU A 91 -15.27 16.02 8.62
CA LEU A 91 -15.61 16.08 7.18
C LEU A 91 -16.56 17.21 6.83
N ASP A 92 -17.23 17.79 7.83
CA ASP A 92 -18.03 19.03 7.71
C ASP A 92 -17.23 20.23 7.21
N ARG A 93 -15.90 20.19 7.33
CA ARG A 93 -15.00 21.24 6.87
C ARG A 93 -14.66 21.16 5.38
N SER A 94 -15.08 20.11 4.67
CA SER A 94 -14.76 19.96 3.24
C SER A 94 -15.77 19.11 2.51
N GLN A 95 -16.61 19.73 1.69
CA GLN A 95 -17.53 19.04 0.80
C GLN A 95 -16.80 18.07 -0.15
N ARG A 96 -15.61 18.43 -0.56
CA ARG A 96 -14.75 17.65 -1.47
C ARG A 96 -14.39 16.26 -0.93
N VAL A 97 -14.12 16.14 0.39
CA VAL A 97 -13.91 14.83 1.03
C VAL A 97 -15.19 14.02 1.02
N VAL A 98 -16.33 14.66 1.30
CA VAL A 98 -17.62 14.00 1.29
C VAL A 98 -17.95 13.48 -0.10
N ASP A 99 -17.70 14.28 -1.14
CA ASP A 99 -17.95 13.89 -2.53
C ASP A 99 -17.03 12.74 -2.95
N TYR A 100 -15.75 12.78 -2.56
CA TYR A 100 -14.84 11.67 -2.77
C TYR A 100 -15.36 10.38 -2.10
N LEU A 101 -15.75 10.43 -0.82
CA LEU A 101 -16.26 9.26 -0.11
C LEU A 101 -17.55 8.70 -0.75
N LYS A 102 -18.41 9.56 -1.25
CA LYS A 102 -19.60 9.16 -2.00
C LYS A 102 -19.25 8.49 -3.32
N SER A 103 -18.29 9.05 -4.06
CA SER A 103 -17.86 8.52 -5.36
C SER A 103 -17.26 7.12 -5.27
N VAL A 104 -16.61 6.79 -4.14
CA VAL A 104 -16.03 5.47 -3.85
C VAL A 104 -16.89 4.61 -2.93
N GLN A 105 -18.14 5.01 -2.68
CA GLN A 105 -19.12 4.31 -1.83
C GLN A 105 -18.68 4.11 -0.36
N ALA A 106 -17.69 4.87 0.10
CA ALA A 106 -17.15 4.78 1.46
C ALA A 106 -17.89 5.66 2.48
N TYR A 107 -18.77 6.57 2.02
CA TYR A 107 -19.49 7.51 2.89
C TYR A 107 -20.42 6.81 3.88
N HIS A 108 -20.98 5.66 3.50
CA HIS A 108 -21.83 4.84 4.38
C HIS A 108 -21.10 4.44 5.66
N ALA A 109 -19.86 3.97 5.55
CA ALA A 109 -19.03 3.58 6.69
C ALA A 109 -18.77 4.76 7.66
N TYR A 110 -18.51 5.95 7.12
CA TYR A 110 -18.34 7.16 7.92
C TYR A 110 -19.64 7.54 8.64
N LYS A 111 -20.77 7.61 7.92
CA LYS A 111 -22.07 8.02 8.46
C LYS A 111 -22.54 7.12 9.59
N ASN A 112 -22.32 5.81 9.47
CA ASN A 112 -22.70 4.81 10.46
C ASN A 112 -21.62 4.54 11.51
N ARG A 113 -20.54 5.33 11.54
CA ARG A 113 -19.41 5.21 12.49
C ARG A 113 -18.68 3.86 12.40
N PHE A 114 -18.76 3.16 11.28
CA PHE A 114 -18.00 1.93 11.01
C PHE A 114 -16.54 2.22 10.66
N ALA A 115 -16.25 3.48 10.30
CA ALA A 115 -14.90 3.97 10.04
C ALA A 115 -14.72 5.38 10.61
N ASN A 116 -13.58 5.63 11.25
CA ASN A 116 -13.18 6.96 11.66
C ASN A 116 -12.40 7.60 10.50
N ILE A 117 -12.98 8.63 9.90
CA ILE A 117 -12.39 9.34 8.77
C ILE A 117 -12.27 10.82 9.11
N ARG A 118 -11.17 11.44 8.70
CA ARG A 118 -10.85 12.84 8.91
C ARG A 118 -10.42 13.49 7.59
N TYR A 119 -10.35 14.79 7.58
CA TYR A 119 -9.78 15.58 6.50
C TYR A 119 -8.48 16.22 6.95
N ASP A 120 -7.39 15.98 6.24
CA ASP A 120 -6.11 16.66 6.41
C ASP A 120 -6.15 17.95 5.56
N VAL A 121 -6.32 19.07 6.25
CA VAL A 121 -6.43 20.40 5.61
C VAL A 121 -5.12 20.80 4.94
N LYS A 122 -3.98 20.42 5.53
CA LYS A 122 -2.66 20.84 5.05
C LYS A 122 -2.27 20.13 3.75
N GLU A 123 -2.55 18.81 3.69
CA GLU A 123 -2.12 17.99 2.56
C GLU A 123 -3.27 17.66 1.59
N ASP A 124 -4.47 18.18 1.84
CA ASP A 124 -5.68 17.90 1.07
C ASP A 124 -5.92 16.40 0.87
N ARG A 125 -6.08 15.69 2.01
CA ARG A 125 -6.23 14.23 2.02
C ARG A 125 -7.45 13.79 2.81
N CYS A 126 -8.13 12.78 2.30
CA CYS A 126 -9.09 11.98 3.07
C CYS A 126 -8.29 10.99 3.93
N VAL A 127 -8.39 11.07 5.26
CA VAL A 127 -7.56 10.32 6.21
C VAL A 127 -8.40 9.28 6.93
N PHE A 128 -8.05 8.00 6.75
CA PHE A 128 -8.64 6.85 7.43
C PHE A 128 -7.80 6.53 8.66
N LEU A 129 -8.42 6.55 9.85
CA LEU A 129 -7.74 6.31 11.11
C LEU A 129 -7.71 4.81 11.43
N VAL A 130 -6.54 4.28 11.79
CA VAL A 130 -6.31 2.86 12.07
C VAL A 130 -6.19 2.65 13.56
N TYR A 131 -7.03 1.79 14.11
CA TYR A 131 -7.07 1.48 15.52
C TYR A 131 -6.66 0.05 15.81
N LYS A 132 -5.96 -0.15 16.93
CA LYS A 132 -5.73 -1.45 17.57
C LYS A 132 -6.16 -1.32 19.04
N ASP A 133 -7.05 -2.17 19.51
CA ASP A 133 -7.53 -2.17 20.90
C ASP A 133 -7.98 -0.77 21.37
N LYS A 134 -8.78 -0.08 20.56
CA LYS A 134 -9.26 1.30 20.76
C LYS A 134 -8.17 2.38 20.79
N THR A 135 -6.91 2.01 20.57
CA THR A 135 -5.80 2.95 20.46
C THR A 135 -5.54 3.31 19.02
N LEU A 136 -5.41 4.60 18.70
CA LEU A 136 -5.00 5.07 17.39
C LEU A 136 -3.53 4.73 17.17
N VAL A 137 -3.22 3.86 16.21
CA VAL A 137 -1.87 3.35 15.94
C VAL A 137 -1.31 3.77 14.58
N ASP A 138 -2.18 4.16 13.66
CA ASP A 138 -1.78 4.62 12.32
C ASP A 138 -2.89 5.45 11.68
N ALA A 139 -2.58 6.06 10.56
CA ALA A 139 -3.54 6.70 9.68
C ALA A 139 -3.08 6.60 8.23
N VAL A 140 -4.03 6.57 7.31
CA VAL A 140 -3.76 6.45 5.88
C VAL A 140 -4.52 7.51 5.13
N GLY A 141 -3.79 8.42 4.47
CA GLY A 141 -4.35 9.53 3.72
C GLY A 141 -4.40 9.29 2.22
N ARG A 142 -5.57 9.41 1.64
CA ARG A 142 -5.79 9.43 0.19
C ARG A 142 -5.75 10.87 -0.30
N SER A 143 -4.86 11.18 -1.24
CA SER A 143 -4.83 12.50 -1.88
C SER A 143 -6.13 12.76 -2.65
N LEU A 144 -6.71 13.93 -2.46
CA LEU A 144 -7.89 14.43 -3.20
C LEU A 144 -7.47 15.23 -4.44
N THR A 145 -6.17 15.40 -4.65
CA THR A 145 -5.56 15.99 -5.82
C THR A 145 -4.74 14.95 -6.58
N ASN A 146 -4.02 15.37 -7.61
CA ASN A 146 -3.05 14.52 -8.30
C ASN A 146 -1.67 14.51 -7.61
N SER A 147 -1.57 14.98 -6.36
CA SER A 147 -0.31 14.98 -5.61
C SER A 147 0.14 13.57 -5.27
N LYS A 148 1.45 13.33 -5.39
CA LYS A 148 2.08 12.06 -5.00
C LYS A 148 2.62 12.15 -3.58
N PRO A 149 2.63 11.06 -2.84
CA PRO A 149 2.04 9.76 -3.19
C PRO A 149 0.51 9.79 -3.13
N LYS A 150 -0.14 8.99 -3.98
CA LYS A 150 -1.61 8.84 -4.01
C LYS A 150 -2.17 8.40 -2.65
N TRP A 151 -1.49 7.44 -2.00
CA TRP A 151 -1.74 7.00 -0.65
C TRP A 151 -0.52 7.29 0.24
N LYS A 152 -0.72 7.85 1.41
CA LYS A 152 0.31 8.17 2.39
C LYS A 152 -0.02 7.52 3.73
N ARG A 153 0.92 6.78 4.32
CA ARG A 153 0.86 6.39 5.73
C ARG A 153 1.48 7.48 6.60
N TYR A 154 0.88 7.73 7.74
CA TYR A 154 1.37 8.72 8.71
C TYR A 154 2.23 8.11 9.80
N ALA A 155 2.05 6.80 10.06
CA ALA A 155 2.93 6.02 10.92
C ALA A 155 3.39 4.74 10.20
N SER A 156 4.27 3.95 10.84
CA SER A 156 4.82 2.71 10.26
C SER A 156 4.22 1.45 10.90
N SER A 157 3.03 1.57 11.48
CA SER A 157 2.30 0.43 12.01
C SER A 157 1.94 -0.55 10.87
N ARG A 158 2.02 -1.84 11.12
CA ARG A 158 1.58 -2.88 10.18
C ARG A 158 0.15 -3.32 10.43
N VAL A 159 -0.54 -2.66 11.35
CA VAL A 159 -1.94 -2.94 11.67
C VAL A 159 -2.82 -2.67 10.46
N PRO A 160 -3.68 -3.61 10.02
CA PRO A 160 -4.63 -3.36 8.94
C PRO A 160 -5.70 -2.38 9.40
N PHE A 161 -6.27 -1.66 8.43
CA PHE A 161 -7.49 -0.89 8.68
C PHE A 161 -8.68 -1.86 8.64
N VAL A 162 -9.54 -1.81 9.66
CA VAL A 162 -10.73 -2.68 9.73
C VAL A 162 -11.96 -1.83 10.02
N THR A 163 -13.07 -2.08 9.32
CA THR A 163 -14.35 -1.44 9.62
C THR A 163 -14.98 -2.04 10.88
N ALA A 164 -15.69 -1.21 11.65
CA ALA A 164 -16.23 -1.57 12.98
C ALA A 164 -17.68 -2.04 12.94
N ASN A 165 -18.25 -2.37 11.77
CA ASN A 165 -19.60 -2.93 11.69
C ASN A 165 -19.61 -4.37 12.22
N ASP A 166 -20.74 -4.74 12.81
CA ASP A 166 -20.96 -6.08 13.33
C ASP A 166 -21.35 -7.03 12.19
N SER A 167 -20.43 -7.89 11.80
CA SER A 167 -20.62 -8.90 10.76
C SER A 167 -19.71 -10.09 11.00
N SER A 168 -20.25 -11.29 10.80
CA SER A 168 -19.46 -12.53 10.83
C SER A 168 -18.56 -12.71 9.60
N TYR A 169 -18.81 -11.95 8.53
CA TYR A 169 -18.01 -12.00 7.31
C TYR A 169 -16.97 -10.88 7.28
N LEU A 170 -15.73 -11.25 7.04
CA LEU A 170 -14.60 -10.32 6.86
C LEU A 170 -14.02 -10.49 5.44
N VAL A 171 -14.04 -9.42 4.65
CA VAL A 171 -13.45 -9.41 3.31
C VAL A 171 -12.16 -8.59 3.33
N ILE A 172 -11.10 -9.19 2.81
CA ILE A 172 -9.78 -8.57 2.73
C ILE A 172 -9.65 -7.86 1.39
N VAL A 173 -9.23 -6.60 1.42
CA VAL A 173 -9.05 -5.73 0.26
C VAL A 173 -7.73 -4.97 0.34
N GLU A 174 -7.35 -4.30 -0.75
CA GLU A 174 -6.08 -3.58 -0.83
C GLU A 174 -6.10 -2.25 -0.04
N ASP A 175 -7.17 -1.46 -0.14
CA ASP A 175 -7.22 -0.08 0.37
C ASP A 175 -8.42 0.19 1.29
N CYS A 176 -8.30 1.29 2.08
CA CYS A 176 -9.29 1.67 3.08
C CYS A 176 -10.66 2.07 2.48
N ALA A 177 -10.69 2.67 1.29
CA ALA A 177 -11.95 3.08 0.67
C ALA A 177 -12.74 1.86 0.24
N SER A 178 -12.08 0.85 -0.35
CA SER A 178 -12.69 -0.44 -0.70
C SER A 178 -13.22 -1.17 0.54
N ALA A 179 -12.47 -1.17 1.65
CA ALA A 179 -12.94 -1.76 2.91
C ALA A 179 -14.21 -1.05 3.43
N CYS A 180 -14.26 0.28 3.34
CA CYS A 180 -15.45 1.05 3.73
C CYS A 180 -16.66 0.76 2.82
N ALA A 181 -16.47 0.61 1.51
CA ALA A 181 -17.55 0.35 0.55
C ALA A 181 -18.27 -0.97 0.86
N LEU A 182 -17.57 -1.99 1.32
CA LEU A 182 -18.14 -3.29 1.71
C LEU A 182 -19.21 -3.20 2.80
N THR A 183 -19.16 -2.14 3.63
CA THR A 183 -20.13 -1.95 4.71
C THR A 183 -21.56 -1.71 4.22
N ILE A 184 -21.77 -1.29 2.98
CA ILE A 184 -23.09 -1.14 2.35
C ILE A 184 -23.79 -2.50 2.26
N SER A 185 -23.02 -3.56 2.00
CA SER A 185 -23.52 -4.94 1.94
C SER A 185 -23.52 -5.64 3.29
N GLY A 186 -23.33 -4.91 4.38
CA GLY A 186 -23.29 -5.48 5.74
C GLY A 186 -22.05 -6.32 6.05
N VAL A 187 -21.00 -6.24 5.21
CA VAL A 187 -19.77 -7.02 5.38
C VAL A 187 -18.68 -6.17 6.02
N ARG A 188 -17.86 -6.76 6.90
CA ARG A 188 -16.66 -6.10 7.42
C ARG A 188 -15.58 -6.07 6.36
N GLY A 189 -14.95 -4.91 6.19
CA GLY A 189 -13.80 -4.75 5.31
C GLY A 189 -12.50 -4.66 6.10
N MET A 190 -11.46 -5.37 5.66
CA MET A 190 -10.09 -5.24 6.16
C MET A 190 -9.18 -4.80 5.01
N ALA A 191 -8.53 -3.63 5.16
CA ALA A 191 -7.54 -3.17 4.18
C ALA A 191 -6.13 -3.46 4.67
N LEU A 192 -5.36 -4.21 3.87
CA LEU A 192 -3.97 -4.56 4.20
C LEU A 192 -3.02 -3.38 3.98
N MET A 193 -3.37 -2.46 3.08
CA MET A 193 -2.53 -1.31 2.69
C MET A 193 -1.13 -1.74 2.23
N GLY A 194 -1.05 -2.88 1.60
CA GLY A 194 0.13 -3.57 1.09
C GLY A 194 -0.21 -4.99 0.66
N THR A 195 0.80 -5.77 0.35
CA THR A 195 0.63 -7.14 -0.18
C THR A 195 0.79 -8.24 0.87
N ASN A 196 1.11 -7.88 2.12
CA ASN A 196 1.43 -8.87 3.16
C ASN A 196 0.35 -8.88 4.24
N LEU A 197 -0.34 -10.01 4.37
CA LEU A 197 -1.21 -10.31 5.49
C LEU A 197 -0.38 -11.01 6.58
N LEU A 198 -0.32 -10.39 7.76
CA LEU A 198 0.33 -11.03 8.90
C LEU A 198 -0.65 -12.04 9.53
N THR A 199 -0.17 -13.24 9.80
CA THR A 199 -0.98 -14.34 10.35
C THR A 199 -1.63 -14.02 11.71
N GLU A 200 -1.08 -13.07 12.44
CA GLU A 200 -1.67 -12.60 13.73
C GLU A 200 -3.06 -11.96 13.57
N TYR A 201 -3.44 -11.53 12.36
CA TYR A 201 -4.75 -10.93 12.07
C TYR A 201 -5.78 -11.95 11.53
N LEU A 202 -5.40 -13.22 11.43
CA LEU A 202 -6.27 -14.33 11.00
C LEU A 202 -6.81 -15.17 12.17
N LYS A 203 -6.53 -14.76 13.40
CA LYS A 203 -6.92 -15.48 14.64
C LYS A 203 -8.20 -14.92 15.23
#